data_f00aec874802200ad1ce142143ce0523
#
_entry.id   f00aec874802200ad1ce142143ce0523
#
_cell.length_a   1.000
_cell.length_b   1.000
_cell.length_c   1.000
_cell.angle_alpha   90.00
_cell.angle_beta   90.00
_cell.angle_gamma   90.00
#
_symmetry.space_group_name_H-M   'P 1'
#
loop_
_entity.id
_entity.type
_entity.pdbx_description
1 polymer ?
#
loop_
_entity_poly.entity_id
_entity_poly.type
_entity_poly.pdbx_seq_one_letter_code
_entity_poly.pdbx_strand_id
1 'polypeptide(L)'
;MKGSLIIVGFFVLGALCGVYHLIPYDFTQSKLSFYALCALMFSVGVSVGNDPQTLRNFRSLNPRLIFLPVMTILGTLAGCAVVSLFLSHRSVTDCMAVGAGFGYYSLSSIFITEYKGPELGTIALLSNITREIITLLFAPLLVRWFGNLAPISAGGATTMDTTLPISTRYSGQSFVVVSIFHGFVVDFSVPFLVTLFCSI
;
A
#
# COMPACT_ATOMS: atom_id res chain seq x y z
N MET A 1 -1.97 -8.08 17.36
CA MET A 1 -1.69 -9.51 17.09
C MET A 1 -2.94 -10.34 16.75
N LYS A 2 -4.06 -10.25 17.49
CA LYS A 2 -5.28 -11.05 17.17
C LYS A 2 -5.89 -10.72 15.80
N GLY A 3 -5.95 -9.45 15.41
CA GLY A 3 -6.49 -9.04 14.10
C GLY A 3 -5.66 -9.54 12.91
N SER A 4 -4.33 -9.46 13.01
CA SER A 4 -3.44 -9.94 11.94
C SER A 4 -3.54 -11.46 11.74
N LEU A 5 -3.70 -12.23 12.82
CA LEU A 5 -3.91 -13.69 12.74
C LEU A 5 -5.22 -14.05 12.07
N ILE A 6 -6.28 -13.26 12.29
CA ILE A 6 -7.58 -13.46 11.64
C ILE A 6 -7.45 -13.23 10.14
N ILE A 7 -6.79 -12.16 9.71
CA ILE A 7 -6.57 -11.84 8.29
C ILE A 7 -5.76 -12.95 7.60
N VAL A 8 -4.66 -13.38 8.23
CA VAL A 8 -3.85 -14.50 7.72
C VAL A 8 -4.68 -15.80 7.64
N GLY A 9 -5.52 -16.07 8.65
CA GLY A 9 -6.43 -17.22 8.64
C GLY A 9 -7.41 -17.21 7.46
N PHE A 10 -8.04 -16.07 7.19
CA PHE A 10 -8.92 -15.92 6.02
C PHE A 10 -8.16 -16.05 4.69
N PHE A 11 -6.94 -15.52 4.61
CA PHE A 11 -6.10 -15.67 3.43
C PHE A 11 -5.77 -17.14 3.15
N VAL A 12 -5.31 -17.87 4.16
CA VAL A 12 -4.99 -19.31 4.05
C VAL A 12 -6.22 -20.12 3.67
N LEU A 13 -7.37 -19.84 4.30
CA LEU A 13 -8.64 -20.49 3.96
C LEU A 13 -9.04 -20.22 2.50
N GLY A 14 -8.94 -18.98 2.05
CA GLY A 14 -9.22 -18.62 0.65
C GLY A 14 -8.29 -19.33 -0.33
N ALA A 15 -7.00 -19.40 -0.03
CA ALA A 15 -6.02 -20.12 -0.85
C ALA A 15 -6.32 -21.63 -0.91
N LEU A 16 -6.66 -22.26 0.22
CA LEU A 16 -7.04 -23.67 0.27
C LEU A 16 -8.33 -23.92 -0.52
N CYS A 17 -9.36 -23.08 -0.37
CA CYS A 17 -10.59 -23.17 -1.15
C CYS A 17 -10.34 -23.07 -2.66
N GLY A 18 -9.41 -22.20 -3.07
CA GLY A 18 -9.02 -22.07 -4.48
C GLY A 18 -8.27 -23.28 -5.00
N VAL A 19 -7.27 -23.79 -4.26
CA VAL A 19 -6.46 -24.96 -4.66
C VAL A 19 -7.31 -26.23 -4.76
N TYR A 20 -8.23 -26.44 -3.82
CA TYR A 20 -9.08 -27.62 -3.79
C TYR A 20 -10.39 -27.48 -4.58
N HIS A 21 -10.59 -26.36 -5.29
CA HIS A 21 -11.82 -26.06 -6.04
C HIS A 21 -13.11 -26.32 -5.23
N LEU A 22 -13.07 -25.99 -3.93
CA LEU A 22 -14.19 -26.25 -3.00
C LEU A 22 -15.43 -25.40 -3.32
N ILE A 23 -15.26 -24.29 -4.04
CA ILE A 23 -16.34 -23.41 -4.41
C ILE A 23 -16.52 -23.50 -5.93
N PRO A 24 -17.66 -24.04 -6.42
CA PRO A 24 -17.92 -24.25 -7.85
C PRO A 24 -18.20 -22.95 -8.63
N TYR A 25 -18.00 -21.79 -8.02
CA TYR A 25 -18.23 -20.47 -8.62
C TYR A 25 -16.91 -19.85 -9.05
N ASP A 26 -16.81 -19.49 -10.32
CA ASP A 26 -15.62 -18.85 -10.87
C ASP A 26 -15.58 -17.36 -10.50
N PHE A 27 -14.96 -17.08 -9.36
CA PHE A 27 -14.80 -15.71 -8.85
C PHE A 27 -13.90 -14.85 -9.73
N THR A 28 -13.06 -15.47 -10.58
CA THR A 28 -12.11 -14.73 -11.43
C THR A 28 -12.82 -13.97 -12.55
N GLN A 29 -13.98 -14.44 -12.97
CA GLN A 29 -14.82 -13.77 -14.00
C GLN A 29 -15.91 -12.88 -13.41
N SER A 30 -16.10 -12.89 -12.09
CA SER A 30 -17.14 -12.09 -11.45
C SER A 30 -16.59 -10.73 -11.02
N LYS A 31 -17.38 -9.66 -11.21
CA LYS A 31 -17.06 -8.32 -10.68
C LYS A 31 -17.22 -8.20 -9.16
N LEU A 32 -17.36 -9.34 -8.46
CA LEU A 32 -17.58 -9.35 -7.00
C LEU A 32 -16.39 -8.74 -6.24
N SER A 33 -15.16 -9.05 -6.65
CA SER A 33 -13.93 -8.48 -6.08
C SER A 33 -13.93 -6.96 -6.22
N PHE A 34 -14.32 -6.44 -7.38
CA PHE A 34 -14.42 -5.00 -7.63
C PHE A 34 -15.46 -4.33 -6.72
N TYR A 35 -16.66 -4.91 -6.57
CA TYR A 35 -17.67 -4.36 -5.66
C TYR A 35 -17.26 -4.42 -4.19
N ALA A 36 -16.60 -5.51 -3.77
CA ALA A 36 -16.05 -5.63 -2.42
C ALA A 36 -15.00 -4.54 -2.14
N LEU A 37 -14.16 -4.26 -3.14
CA LEU A 37 -13.17 -3.21 -3.09
C LEU A 37 -13.80 -1.81 -2.99
N CYS A 38 -14.82 -1.52 -3.80
CA CYS A 38 -15.57 -0.25 -3.72
C CYS A 38 -16.19 -0.06 -2.33
N ALA A 39 -16.77 -1.13 -1.75
CA ALA A 39 -17.34 -1.07 -0.41
C ALA A 39 -16.26 -0.82 0.67
N LEU A 40 -15.08 -1.43 0.52
CA LEU A 40 -13.94 -1.19 1.41
C LEU A 40 -13.47 0.25 1.31
N MET A 41 -13.28 0.79 0.10
CA MET A 41 -12.87 2.19 -0.11
C MET A 41 -13.91 3.17 0.45
N PHE A 42 -15.20 2.90 0.27
CA PHE A 42 -16.26 3.70 0.87
C PHE A 42 -16.18 3.69 2.40
N SER A 43 -15.96 2.52 3.01
CA SER A 43 -15.83 2.36 4.47
C SER A 43 -14.62 3.12 5.02
N VAL A 44 -13.48 3.07 4.32
CA VAL A 44 -12.28 3.84 4.67
C VAL A 44 -12.57 5.35 4.59
N GLY A 45 -13.21 5.81 3.50
CA GLY A 45 -13.59 7.21 3.34
C GLY A 45 -14.49 7.72 4.47
N VAL A 46 -15.50 6.93 4.86
CA VAL A 46 -16.38 7.24 5.99
C VAL A 46 -15.61 7.28 7.31
N SER A 47 -14.71 6.30 7.54
CA SER A 47 -13.90 6.24 8.76
C SER A 47 -13.01 7.46 8.93
N VAL A 48 -12.31 7.87 7.88
CA VAL A 48 -11.42 9.05 7.90
C VAL A 48 -12.23 10.36 8.02
N GLY A 49 -13.32 10.48 7.26
CA GLY A 49 -14.18 11.67 7.29
C GLY A 49 -14.88 11.88 8.64
N ASN A 50 -15.05 10.80 9.41
CA ASN A 50 -15.71 10.84 10.72
C ASN A 50 -14.75 11.07 11.90
N ASP A 51 -13.44 11.24 11.64
CA ASP A 51 -12.44 11.56 12.68
C ASP A 51 -12.04 13.05 12.64
N PRO A 52 -12.67 13.89 13.49
CA PRO A 52 -12.36 15.32 13.56
C PRO A 52 -10.93 15.63 14.03
N GLN A 53 -10.30 14.71 14.79
CA GLN A 53 -8.94 14.89 15.28
C GLN A 53 -7.93 14.76 14.14
N THR A 54 -8.09 13.77 13.29
CA THR A 54 -7.27 13.61 12.08
C THR A 54 -7.34 14.84 11.20
N LEU A 55 -8.54 15.39 10.95
CA LEU A 55 -8.74 16.59 10.14
C LEU A 55 -8.13 17.86 10.78
N ARG A 56 -8.24 18.02 12.11
CA ARG A 56 -7.61 19.14 12.83
C ARG A 56 -6.09 19.06 12.83
N ASN A 57 -5.56 17.87 12.98
CA ASN A 57 -4.11 17.63 13.00
C ASN A 57 -3.46 17.92 11.64
N PHE A 58 -4.17 17.73 10.52
CA PHE A 58 -3.68 18.14 9.20
C PHE A 58 -3.46 19.65 9.09
N ARG A 59 -4.27 20.46 9.78
CA ARG A 59 -4.16 21.93 9.77
C ARG A 59 -2.93 22.46 10.52
N SER A 60 -2.37 21.67 11.44
CA SER A 60 -1.19 22.02 12.25
C SER A 60 0.14 21.53 11.67
N LEU A 61 0.11 20.82 10.54
CA LEU A 61 1.32 20.29 9.91
C LEU A 61 2.21 21.40 9.36
N ASN A 62 3.52 21.22 9.54
CA ASN A 62 4.50 22.05 8.88
C ASN A 62 4.35 21.93 7.35
N PRO A 63 4.20 23.04 6.59
CA PRO A 63 3.96 22.99 5.15
C PRO A 63 4.99 22.19 4.37
N ARG A 64 6.23 22.09 4.85
CA ARG A 64 7.28 21.29 4.22
C ARG A 64 7.00 19.78 4.27
N LEU A 65 6.29 19.31 5.30
CA LEU A 65 5.97 17.90 5.48
C LEU A 65 4.80 17.45 4.59
N ILE A 66 4.01 18.39 4.06
CA ILE A 66 2.95 18.12 3.07
C ILE A 66 3.54 17.57 1.76
N PHE A 67 4.78 17.92 1.43
CA PHE A 67 5.47 17.39 0.25
C PHE A 67 5.98 15.97 0.41
N LEU A 68 6.03 15.42 1.63
CA LEU A 68 6.55 14.07 1.87
C LEU A 68 5.85 12.98 1.07
N PRO A 69 4.49 12.90 1.01
CA PRO A 69 3.80 11.92 0.17
C PRO A 69 4.16 12.05 -1.32
N VAL A 70 4.23 13.28 -1.83
CA VAL A 70 4.59 13.54 -3.23
C VAL A 70 5.99 13.02 -3.54
N MET A 71 6.96 13.31 -2.68
CA MET A 71 8.34 12.83 -2.84
C MET A 71 8.43 11.30 -2.72
N THR A 72 7.63 10.69 -1.85
CA THR A 72 7.54 9.22 -1.74
C THR A 72 6.99 8.61 -3.02
N ILE A 73 5.91 9.17 -3.58
CA ILE A 73 5.31 8.71 -4.84
C ILE A 73 6.34 8.82 -5.97
N LEU A 74 6.91 10.00 -6.18
CA LEU A 74 7.89 10.23 -7.23
C LEU A 74 9.14 9.35 -7.09
N GLY A 75 9.68 9.22 -5.87
CA GLY A 75 10.84 8.39 -5.60
C GLY A 75 10.58 6.90 -5.82
N THR A 76 9.40 6.41 -5.43
CA THR A 76 9.01 5.01 -5.67
C THR A 76 8.86 4.75 -7.17
N LEU A 77 8.15 5.60 -7.89
CA LEU A 77 7.94 5.44 -9.34
C LEU A 77 9.26 5.53 -10.11
N ALA A 78 10.13 6.47 -9.76
CA ALA A 78 11.48 6.56 -10.33
C ALA A 78 12.31 5.31 -10.05
N GLY A 79 12.26 4.79 -8.81
CA GLY A 79 12.92 3.54 -8.45
C GLY A 79 12.39 2.34 -9.26
N CYS A 80 11.08 2.24 -9.45
CA CYS A 80 10.47 1.19 -10.27
C CYS A 80 10.85 1.31 -11.75
N ALA A 81 10.95 2.52 -12.28
CA ALA A 81 11.45 2.76 -13.64
C ALA A 81 12.91 2.30 -13.80
N VAL A 82 13.76 2.55 -12.79
CA VAL A 82 15.15 2.06 -12.80
C VAL A 82 15.18 0.53 -12.71
N VAL A 83 14.39 -0.09 -11.84
CA VAL A 83 14.33 -1.55 -11.69
C VAL A 83 13.88 -2.21 -13.00
N SER A 84 12.95 -1.61 -13.75
CA SER A 84 12.50 -2.15 -15.03
C SER A 84 13.62 -2.33 -16.07
N LEU A 85 14.69 -1.54 -15.99
CA LEU A 85 15.84 -1.69 -16.87
C LEU A 85 16.60 -3.01 -16.66
N PHE A 86 16.44 -3.63 -15.49
CA PHE A 86 17.05 -4.91 -15.15
C PHE A 86 16.09 -6.10 -15.38
N LEU A 87 14.83 -5.84 -15.67
CA LEU A 87 13.79 -6.85 -15.87
C LEU A 87 13.44 -6.95 -17.36
N SER A 88 14.16 -7.82 -18.11
CA SER A 88 14.02 -7.95 -19.57
C SER A 88 12.61 -8.35 -20.04
N HIS A 89 11.77 -8.88 -19.17
CA HIS A 89 10.45 -9.44 -19.52
C HIS A 89 9.27 -8.59 -19.02
N ARG A 90 9.52 -7.41 -18.42
CA ARG A 90 8.47 -6.55 -17.89
C ARG A 90 8.60 -5.13 -18.39
N SER A 91 7.47 -4.53 -18.75
CA SER A 91 7.45 -3.13 -19.18
C SER A 91 7.72 -2.17 -18.01
N VAL A 92 8.16 -0.97 -18.32
CA VAL A 92 8.32 0.10 -17.33
C VAL A 92 6.99 0.38 -16.63
N THR A 93 5.89 0.39 -17.39
CA THR A 93 4.53 0.64 -16.87
C THR A 93 4.06 -0.46 -15.92
N ASP A 94 4.39 -1.75 -16.20
CA ASP A 94 4.08 -2.84 -15.28
C ASP A 94 4.83 -2.70 -13.95
N CYS A 95 6.12 -2.36 -13.99
CA CYS A 95 6.92 -2.11 -12.79
C CYS A 95 6.38 -0.91 -11.99
N MET A 96 5.97 0.16 -12.69
CA MET A 96 5.38 1.33 -12.04
C MET A 96 4.00 1.02 -11.46
N ALA A 97 3.17 0.19 -12.12
CA ALA A 97 1.90 -0.27 -11.59
C ALA A 97 2.07 -1.04 -10.28
N VAL A 98 3.04 -1.96 -10.23
CA VAL A 98 3.39 -2.71 -9.00
C VAL A 98 3.83 -1.77 -7.88
N GLY A 99 4.73 -0.82 -8.20
CA GLY A 99 5.24 0.15 -7.23
C GLY A 99 4.19 1.14 -6.75
N ALA A 100 3.23 1.49 -7.62
CA ALA A 100 2.11 2.37 -7.29
C ALA A 100 1.14 1.80 -6.25
N GLY A 101 1.33 0.57 -5.83
CA GLY A 101 0.64 0.01 -4.67
C GLY A 101 1.11 0.59 -3.33
N PHE A 102 2.32 1.15 -3.26
CA PHE A 102 2.89 1.83 -2.09
C PHE A 102 2.72 1.09 -0.76
N GLY A 103 2.67 -0.24 -0.76
CA GLY A 103 2.40 -1.07 0.41
C GLY A 103 0.94 -1.48 0.58
N TYR A 104 0.01 -0.90 -0.18
CA TYR A 104 -1.40 -1.30 -0.15
C TYR A 104 -1.63 -2.52 -1.05
N TYR A 105 -1.14 -3.66 -0.60
CA TYR A 105 -1.12 -4.90 -1.36
C TYR A 105 -2.51 -5.42 -1.76
N SER A 106 -3.51 -5.32 -0.88
CA SER A 106 -4.85 -5.87 -1.13
C SER A 106 -5.59 -5.12 -2.25
N LEU A 107 -5.47 -3.80 -2.30
CA LEU A 107 -6.08 -2.98 -3.34
C LEU A 107 -5.34 -3.13 -4.66
N SER A 108 -4.02 -2.87 -4.65
CA SER A 108 -3.22 -2.84 -5.87
C SER A 108 -3.19 -4.19 -6.59
N SER A 109 -3.09 -5.31 -5.84
CA SER A 109 -3.07 -6.63 -6.46
C SER A 109 -4.37 -6.97 -7.19
N ILE A 110 -5.54 -6.58 -6.65
CA ILE A 110 -6.84 -6.82 -7.28
C ILE A 110 -6.94 -6.02 -8.58
N PHE A 111 -6.64 -4.72 -8.55
CA PHE A 111 -6.65 -3.90 -9.77
C PHE A 111 -5.69 -4.43 -10.83
N ILE A 112 -4.44 -4.73 -10.45
CA ILE A 112 -3.44 -5.23 -11.39
C ILE A 112 -3.86 -6.60 -11.95
N THR A 113 -4.46 -7.47 -11.14
CA THR A 113 -4.99 -8.77 -11.61
C THR A 113 -6.07 -8.58 -12.67
N GLU A 114 -6.98 -7.62 -12.46
CA GLU A 114 -8.08 -7.36 -13.39
C GLU A 114 -7.58 -6.79 -14.73
N TYR A 115 -6.58 -5.91 -14.72
CA TYR A 115 -6.08 -5.24 -15.93
C TYR A 115 -4.97 -6.00 -16.66
N LYS A 116 -4.05 -6.63 -15.93
CA LYS A 116 -2.80 -7.21 -16.46
C LYS A 116 -2.65 -8.72 -16.15
N GLY A 117 -3.64 -9.31 -15.49
CA GLY A 117 -3.68 -10.74 -15.20
C GLY A 117 -3.10 -11.15 -13.84
N PRO A 118 -3.33 -12.41 -13.42
CA PRO A 118 -3.06 -12.90 -12.07
C PRO A 118 -1.56 -12.97 -11.74
N GLU A 119 -0.70 -13.15 -12.73
CA GLU A 119 0.74 -13.22 -12.52
C GLU A 119 1.28 -11.88 -11.99
N LEU A 120 0.98 -10.77 -12.68
CA LEU A 120 1.43 -9.45 -12.25
C LEU A 120 0.74 -9.02 -10.95
N GLY A 121 -0.53 -9.39 -10.75
CA GLY A 121 -1.25 -9.15 -9.51
C GLY A 121 -0.61 -9.86 -8.31
N THR A 122 -0.12 -11.09 -8.49
CA THR A 122 0.61 -11.83 -7.45
C THR A 122 1.96 -11.18 -7.15
N ILE A 123 2.67 -10.73 -8.18
CA ILE A 123 3.94 -9.99 -8.01
C ILE A 123 3.67 -8.71 -7.20
N ALA A 124 2.60 -7.98 -7.52
CA ALA A 124 2.22 -6.77 -6.79
C ALA A 124 1.89 -7.06 -5.33
N LEU A 125 1.13 -8.13 -5.06
CA LEU A 125 0.81 -8.57 -3.71
C LEU A 125 2.09 -8.82 -2.89
N LEU A 126 2.98 -9.67 -3.40
CA LEU A 126 4.20 -10.06 -2.71
C LEU A 126 5.18 -8.88 -2.55
N SER A 127 5.32 -8.05 -3.57
CA SER A 127 6.20 -6.87 -3.54
C SER A 127 5.76 -5.87 -2.46
N ASN A 128 4.46 -5.57 -2.40
CA ASN A 128 3.93 -4.63 -1.43
C ASN A 128 3.94 -5.18 0.01
N ILE A 129 3.70 -6.48 0.21
CA ILE A 129 3.89 -7.15 1.51
C ILE A 129 5.37 -7.09 1.93
N THR A 130 6.28 -7.36 0.99
CA THR A 130 7.73 -7.30 1.27
C THR A 130 8.16 -5.89 1.67
N ARG A 131 7.64 -4.85 1.02
CA ARG A 131 7.86 -3.44 1.40
C ARG A 131 7.45 -3.17 2.84
N GLU A 132 6.28 -3.64 3.26
CA GLU A 132 5.80 -3.51 4.63
C GLU A 132 6.72 -4.23 5.62
N ILE A 133 7.08 -5.49 5.35
CA ILE A 133 7.97 -6.29 6.18
C ILE A 133 9.34 -5.61 6.32
N ILE A 134 9.92 -5.12 5.23
CA ILE A 134 11.18 -4.38 5.24
C ILE A 134 11.07 -3.14 6.14
N THR A 135 9.99 -2.39 6.02
CA THR A 135 9.78 -1.20 6.87
C THR A 135 9.70 -1.58 8.35
N LEU A 136 8.95 -2.64 8.70
CA LEU A 136 8.81 -3.11 10.07
C LEU A 136 10.14 -3.59 10.67
N LEU A 137 10.93 -4.33 9.92
CA LEU A 137 12.19 -4.92 10.39
C LEU A 137 13.34 -3.90 10.41
N PHE A 138 13.42 -3.03 9.41
CA PHE A 138 14.57 -2.15 9.21
C PHE A 138 14.31 -0.69 9.59
N ALA A 139 13.15 -0.36 10.21
CA ALA A 139 12.86 0.99 10.68
C ALA A 139 14.02 1.65 11.48
N PRO A 140 14.67 0.97 12.45
CA PRO A 140 15.79 1.56 13.18
C PRO A 140 17.00 1.91 12.29
N LEU A 141 17.29 1.08 11.28
CA LEU A 141 18.37 1.33 10.33
C LEU A 141 18.01 2.47 9.37
N LEU A 142 16.74 2.52 8.93
CA LEU A 142 16.23 3.60 8.09
C LEU A 142 16.36 4.95 8.78
N VAL A 143 16.00 5.03 10.07
CA VAL A 143 16.18 6.27 10.86
C VAL A 143 17.66 6.63 10.98
N ARG A 144 18.50 5.65 11.29
CA ARG A 144 19.95 5.89 11.49
C ARG A 144 20.66 6.42 10.25
N TRP A 145 20.29 5.93 9.06
CA TRP A 145 20.99 6.25 7.81
C TRP A 145 20.35 7.39 7.03
N PHE A 146 19.00 7.50 7.07
CA PHE A 146 18.24 8.41 6.22
C PHE A 146 17.38 9.41 7.02
N GLY A 147 17.42 9.35 8.36
CA GLY A 147 16.68 10.26 9.23
C GLY A 147 15.23 9.83 9.51
N ASN A 148 14.57 10.63 10.37
CA ASN A 148 13.29 10.26 10.97
C ASN A 148 12.11 10.11 9.98
N LEU A 149 12.20 10.70 8.80
CA LEU A 149 11.15 10.57 7.77
C LEU A 149 11.28 9.30 6.93
N ALA A 150 12.43 8.60 7.00
CA ALA A 150 12.69 7.45 6.15
C ALA A 150 11.75 6.26 6.39
N PRO A 151 11.44 5.84 7.63
CA PRO A 151 10.46 4.77 7.86
C PRO A 151 9.07 5.13 7.37
N ILE A 152 8.71 6.43 7.42
CA ILE A 152 7.43 6.93 6.95
C ILE A 152 7.36 6.80 5.43
N SER A 153 8.38 7.27 4.70
CA SER A 153 8.44 7.10 3.24
C SER A 153 8.52 5.64 2.81
N ALA A 154 9.28 4.81 3.53
CA ALA A 154 9.38 3.38 3.24
C ALA A 154 8.05 2.64 3.44
N GLY A 155 7.31 2.94 4.51
CA GLY A 155 6.01 2.34 4.80
C GLY A 155 4.94 2.69 3.76
N GLY A 156 4.99 3.87 3.17
CA GLY A 156 3.99 4.27 2.17
C GLY A 156 2.59 4.39 2.75
N ALA A 157 1.62 3.72 2.15
CA ALA A 157 0.22 3.71 2.60
C ALA A 157 0.06 3.11 4.01
N THR A 158 0.87 2.11 4.38
CA THR A 158 0.75 1.42 5.67
C THR A 158 1.16 2.28 6.88
N THR A 159 1.69 3.49 6.66
CA THR A 159 2.13 4.38 7.74
C THR A 159 0.99 4.99 8.56
N MET A 160 -0.24 4.89 8.10
CA MET A 160 -1.41 5.32 8.88
C MET A 160 -1.95 4.21 9.80
N ASP A 161 -1.55 2.94 9.60
CA ASP A 161 -2.07 1.78 10.32
C ASP A 161 -0.98 0.78 10.75
N THR A 162 -0.61 -0.18 9.92
CA THR A 162 0.22 -1.34 10.30
C THR A 162 1.66 -0.97 10.65
N THR A 163 2.28 -0.02 9.94
CA THR A 163 3.65 0.43 10.24
C THR A 163 3.68 1.65 11.18
N LEU A 164 2.53 2.24 11.55
CA LEU A 164 2.45 3.40 12.43
C LEU A 164 3.12 3.17 13.80
N PRO A 165 2.90 2.04 14.51
CA PRO A 165 3.55 1.82 15.80
C PRO A 165 5.08 1.81 15.72
N ILE A 166 5.63 1.20 14.67
CA ILE A 166 7.08 1.13 14.45
C ILE A 166 7.64 2.48 14.06
N SER A 167 6.99 3.18 13.11
CA SER A 167 7.37 4.52 12.70
C SER A 167 7.35 5.48 13.90
N THR A 168 6.30 5.43 14.72
CA THR A 168 6.19 6.24 15.94
C THR A 168 7.31 5.94 16.93
N ARG A 169 7.66 4.66 17.11
CA ARG A 169 8.71 4.25 18.04
C ARG A 169 10.10 4.77 17.64
N TYR A 170 10.44 4.75 16.37
CA TYR A 170 11.79 5.07 15.91
C TYR A 170 11.93 6.50 15.35
N SER A 171 10.90 7.02 14.70
CA SER A 171 10.88 8.42 14.22
C SER A 171 10.52 9.42 15.31
N GLY A 172 9.75 8.99 16.32
CA GLY A 172 9.30 9.80 17.45
C GLY A 172 7.82 10.19 17.37
N GLN A 173 7.23 10.49 18.54
CA GLN A 173 5.81 10.84 18.71
C GLN A 173 5.40 12.09 17.91
N SER A 174 6.31 13.04 17.71
CA SER A 174 6.05 14.25 16.92
C SER A 174 5.74 13.96 15.44
N PHE A 175 6.09 12.77 14.94
CA PHE A 175 5.85 12.37 13.55
C PHE A 175 4.58 11.54 13.36
N VAL A 176 3.82 11.24 14.41
CA VAL A 176 2.57 10.45 14.29
C VAL A 176 1.60 11.08 13.30
N VAL A 177 1.36 12.39 13.44
CA VAL A 177 0.43 13.12 12.55
C VAL A 177 0.95 13.12 11.11
N VAL A 178 2.27 13.27 10.93
CA VAL A 178 2.90 13.21 9.60
C VAL A 178 2.73 11.81 9.00
N SER A 179 2.92 10.75 9.78
CA SER A 179 2.76 9.36 9.34
C SER A 179 1.33 9.08 8.87
N ILE A 180 0.33 9.50 9.65
CA ILE A 180 -1.08 9.31 9.30
C ILE A 180 -1.43 10.11 8.04
N PHE A 181 -1.03 11.38 7.97
CA PHE A 181 -1.24 12.22 6.78
C PHE A 181 -0.59 11.63 5.53
N HIS A 182 0.67 11.20 5.66
CA HIS A 182 1.43 10.58 4.58
C HIS A 182 0.75 9.30 4.08
N GLY A 183 0.41 8.40 5.00
CA GLY A 183 -0.27 7.15 4.67
C GLY A 183 -1.59 7.39 3.95
N PHE A 184 -2.41 8.32 4.46
CA PHE A 184 -3.70 8.68 3.85
C PHE A 184 -3.55 9.23 2.42
N VAL A 185 -2.65 10.18 2.18
CA VAL A 185 -2.45 10.78 0.86
C VAL A 185 -1.92 9.75 -0.14
N VAL A 186 -0.97 8.92 0.30
CA VAL A 186 -0.40 7.87 -0.54
C VAL A 186 -1.44 6.80 -0.84
N ASP A 187 -2.20 6.34 0.16
CA ASP A 187 -3.28 5.36 0.01
C ASP A 187 -4.34 5.84 -0.99
N PHE A 188 -4.79 7.09 -0.83
CA PHE A 188 -5.75 7.70 -1.75
C PHE A 188 -5.24 7.76 -3.20
N SER A 189 -3.92 7.88 -3.40
CA SER A 189 -3.32 7.92 -4.75
C SER A 189 -3.25 6.54 -5.44
N VAL A 190 -3.28 5.44 -4.67
CA VAL A 190 -3.10 4.07 -5.17
C VAL A 190 -4.06 3.72 -6.33
N PRO A 191 -5.40 3.82 -6.18
CA PRO A 191 -6.31 3.41 -7.23
C PRO A 191 -6.12 4.20 -8.52
N PHE A 192 -5.81 5.49 -8.42
CA PHE A 192 -5.59 6.34 -9.59
C PHE A 192 -4.30 5.99 -10.32
N LEU A 193 -3.19 5.85 -9.59
CA LEU A 193 -1.88 5.58 -10.19
C LEU A 193 -1.79 4.15 -10.71
N VAL A 194 -2.31 3.16 -9.98
CA VAL A 194 -2.35 1.77 -10.45
C VAL A 194 -3.17 1.66 -11.73
N THR A 195 -4.38 2.23 -11.76
CA THR A 195 -5.22 2.22 -12.95
C THR A 195 -4.55 2.95 -14.12
N LEU A 196 -3.91 4.10 -13.86
CA LEU A 196 -3.18 4.85 -14.89
C LEU A 196 -2.09 3.98 -15.54
N PHE A 197 -1.21 3.36 -14.74
CA PHE A 197 -0.11 2.55 -15.28
C PHE A 197 -0.57 1.21 -15.85
N CYS A 198 -1.70 0.68 -15.42
CA CYS A 198 -2.28 -0.52 -16.02
C CYS A 198 -2.97 -0.23 -17.38
N SER A 199 -3.43 1.00 -17.62
CA SER A 199 -4.13 1.37 -18.85
C SER A 199 -3.19 1.79 -20.00
N ILE A 200 -1.92 2.01 -19.69
CA ILE A 200 -0.85 2.33 -20.66
C ILE A 200 -0.06 1.07 -20.95
#